data_ee41bd5dfbbc9dc9e204a645805f1d76
#
_entry.id   ee41bd5dfbbc9dc9e204a645805f1d76
#
_cell.length_a   1.000
_cell.length_b   1.000
_cell.length_c   1.000
_cell.angle_alpha   90.00
_cell.angle_beta   90.00
_cell.angle_gamma   90.00
#
_symmetry.space_group_name_H-M   'P 1'
#
loop_
_entity.id
_entity.type
_entity.pdbx_description
1 polymer ?
#
loop_
_entity_poly.entity_id
_entity_poly.type
_entity_poly.pdbx_seq_one_letter_code
_entity_poly.pdbx_strand_id
1 'polypeptide(L)'
;MLLRGYWGIKGTMIINKRLIFFLLVLLIGFSGLPLFSQALIPKEAKNGMVVSTQGLASEAGLQILKKGGNAIDAAITTAFVLAVIYPSCGNIGGEGFLLYHGNDGKVAAIDFRLKAPAAVTPGIFLDEAGKDWRKSSVEGLHVTDSPLAIGIPGTVAGLAMAHRKYGSRPWAELIDPAVRLAENGFPVSASLHKEMVASRQYFLKYPSATRFFLKNDGTVYETGEIWKQPDLADTLKRIQKNGEAEFYSGKTAELIIAAIRRYGGIMTIEDLKNYRAIERPGKTTGVSKFVPKNIEEKRKVLIR
;
A
#
# COMPACT_ATOMS: atom_id res chain seq x y z
N MET A 1 45.67 -66.01 -14.86
CA MET A 1 45.93 -65.41 -16.19
C MET A 1 45.67 -63.90 -16.01
N LEU A 2 46.76 -63.16 -15.71
CA LEU A 2 47.34 -62.06 -16.52
C LEU A 2 46.34 -60.94 -16.79
N LEU A 3 46.52 -59.63 -16.45
CA LEU A 3 47.65 -58.64 -16.46
C LEU A 3 47.16 -57.40 -15.64
N ARG A 4 47.85 -56.84 -14.72
CA ARG A 4 48.84 -55.77 -14.73
C ARG A 4 48.56 -54.57 -15.68
N GLY A 5 48.53 -53.38 -15.08
CA GLY A 5 48.77 -52.07 -15.73
C GLY A 5 48.41 -50.93 -14.80
N TYR A 6 49.26 -50.47 -13.96
CA TYR A 6 50.04 -49.23 -13.94
C TYR A 6 49.31 -48.03 -14.56
N TRP A 7 49.15 -46.93 -13.73
CA TRP A 7 49.87 -45.66 -13.93
C TRP A 7 49.63 -44.74 -12.71
N GLY A 8 50.71 -44.49 -11.97
CA GLY A 8 50.72 -43.39 -11.03
C GLY A 8 51.08 -42.12 -11.80
N ILE A 9 50.31 -41.07 -11.54
CA ILE A 9 50.69 -39.72 -11.93
C ILE A 9 50.97 -38.93 -10.65
N LYS A 10 52.26 -38.89 -10.27
CA LYS A 10 52.81 -37.84 -9.40
C LYS A 10 52.96 -36.58 -10.25
N GLY A 11 51.90 -35.83 -10.40
CA GLY A 11 51.94 -34.47 -10.89
C GLY A 11 52.18 -33.50 -9.78
N THR A 12 53.43 -33.14 -9.54
CA THR A 12 53.79 -31.97 -8.74
C THR A 12 53.32 -30.74 -9.48
N MET A 13 52.19 -30.19 -9.07
CA MET A 13 51.62 -28.96 -9.60
C MET A 13 52.59 -27.82 -9.23
N ILE A 14 53.47 -27.45 -10.19
CA ILE A 14 54.37 -26.29 -10.05
C ILE A 14 53.46 -25.04 -10.13
N ILE A 15 52.95 -24.60 -8.99
CA ILE A 15 52.16 -23.39 -8.92
C ILE A 15 53.11 -22.22 -9.19
N ASN A 16 52.87 -21.53 -10.28
CA ASN A 16 53.71 -20.42 -10.72
C ASN A 16 53.65 -19.28 -9.69
N LYS A 17 54.77 -19.06 -9.00
CA LYS A 17 54.88 -18.02 -7.96
C LYS A 17 54.44 -16.65 -8.42
N ARG A 18 54.57 -16.35 -9.70
CA ARG A 18 54.07 -15.10 -10.31
C ARG A 18 52.56 -15.05 -10.35
N LEU A 19 51.88 -16.19 -10.56
CA LEU A 19 50.43 -16.28 -10.58
C LEU A 19 49.87 -16.08 -9.14
N ILE A 20 50.51 -16.65 -8.14
CA ILE A 20 50.16 -16.45 -6.70
C ILE A 20 50.33 -14.97 -6.33
N PHE A 21 51.45 -14.36 -6.75
CA PHE A 21 51.67 -12.94 -6.49
C PHE A 21 50.61 -12.05 -7.16
N PHE A 22 50.24 -12.31 -8.42
CA PHE A 22 49.15 -11.59 -9.08
C PHE A 22 47.80 -11.80 -8.40
N LEU A 23 47.46 -13.00 -7.97
CA LEU A 23 46.22 -13.27 -7.22
C LEU A 23 46.21 -12.59 -5.88
N LEU A 24 47.33 -12.54 -5.15
CA LEU A 24 47.47 -11.81 -3.90
C LEU A 24 47.33 -10.29 -4.08
N VAL A 25 47.93 -9.73 -5.12
CA VAL A 25 47.79 -8.30 -5.45
C VAL A 25 46.34 -7.98 -5.85
N LEU A 26 45.66 -8.86 -6.56
CA LEU A 26 44.25 -8.72 -6.92
C LEU A 26 43.35 -8.80 -5.65
N LEU A 27 43.64 -9.71 -4.74
CA LEU A 27 42.92 -9.84 -3.45
C LEU A 27 43.13 -8.61 -2.56
N ILE A 28 44.32 -8.06 -2.49
CA ILE A 28 44.63 -6.84 -1.70
C ILE A 28 44.02 -5.60 -2.38
N GLY A 29 44.01 -5.54 -3.73
CA GLY A 29 43.34 -4.47 -4.48
C GLY A 29 41.79 -4.46 -4.30
N PHE A 30 41.19 -5.63 -4.15
CA PHE A 30 39.74 -5.75 -3.88
C PHE A 30 39.36 -5.49 -2.41
N SER A 31 40.26 -5.68 -1.46
CA SER A 31 40.01 -5.40 -0.03
C SER A 31 40.02 -3.90 0.31
N GLY A 32 40.47 -3.05 -0.62
CA GLY A 32 40.45 -1.59 -0.47
C GLY A 32 39.22 -0.86 -1.04
N LEU A 33 38.26 -1.59 -1.64
CA LEU A 33 36.98 -0.97 -1.96
C LEU A 33 36.17 -0.82 -0.68
N PRO A 34 35.95 0.42 -0.21
CA PRO A 34 35.04 0.62 0.90
C PRO A 34 33.67 0.09 0.44
N LEU A 35 33.23 -1.02 1.01
CA LEU A 35 31.81 -1.37 1.04
C LEU A 35 31.14 -0.23 1.79
N PHE A 36 30.75 0.82 1.06
CA PHE A 36 29.82 1.81 1.59
C PHE A 36 28.48 1.08 1.82
N SER A 37 28.42 0.34 2.92
CA SER A 37 27.16 0.15 3.59
C SER A 37 26.71 1.57 3.95
N GLN A 38 25.84 2.15 3.13
CA GLN A 38 25.12 3.35 3.53
C GLN A 38 24.28 2.93 4.73
N ALA A 39 24.87 3.02 5.92
CA ALA A 39 24.09 3.00 7.13
C ALA A 39 23.06 4.11 6.96
N LEU A 40 21.77 3.70 6.89
CA LEU A 40 20.68 4.65 6.80
C LEU A 40 20.79 5.55 8.05
N ILE A 41 21.32 6.77 7.86
CA ILE A 41 21.40 7.74 8.94
C ILE A 41 19.95 8.06 9.32
N PRO A 42 19.55 7.81 10.57
CA PRO A 42 18.22 8.13 11.02
C PRO A 42 17.93 9.62 10.81
N LYS A 43 16.80 9.94 10.19
CA LYS A 43 16.36 11.33 10.05
C LYS A 43 15.68 11.74 11.34
N GLU A 44 16.17 12.82 11.94
CA GLU A 44 15.56 13.45 13.11
C GLU A 44 14.75 14.66 12.69
N ALA A 45 13.61 14.89 13.37
CA ALA A 45 12.79 16.07 13.16
C ALA A 45 12.40 16.70 14.51
N LYS A 46 12.49 18.03 14.62
CA LYS A 46 12.20 18.78 15.86
C LYS A 46 10.70 18.92 16.12
N ASN A 47 9.91 19.19 15.08
CA ASN A 47 8.52 19.63 15.21
C ASN A 47 7.50 18.55 14.82
N GLY A 48 7.88 17.62 13.96
CA GLY A 48 7.01 16.55 13.50
C GLY A 48 7.59 15.83 12.29
N MET A 49 7.08 14.64 12.03
CA MET A 49 7.54 13.81 10.93
C MET A 49 6.35 13.08 10.32
N VAL A 50 6.34 12.96 9.00
CA VAL A 50 5.41 12.10 8.27
C VAL A 50 6.23 11.09 7.48
N VAL A 51 5.92 9.81 7.63
CA VAL A 51 6.61 8.71 6.96
C VAL A 51 5.58 7.84 6.24
N SER A 52 5.85 7.57 4.98
CA SER A 52 5.07 6.63 4.17
C SER A 52 5.98 5.98 3.12
N THR A 53 5.48 4.99 2.40
CA THR A 53 6.19 4.32 1.32
C THR A 53 6.45 5.21 0.09
N GLN A 54 5.75 6.36 -0.01
CA GLN A 54 5.83 7.27 -1.16
C GLN A 54 6.15 8.69 -0.71
N GLY A 55 7.23 9.26 -1.26
CA GLY A 55 7.70 10.60 -0.89
C GLY A 55 6.66 11.70 -1.08
N LEU A 56 5.90 11.68 -2.19
CA LEU A 56 4.82 12.66 -2.44
C LEU A 56 3.72 12.61 -1.38
N ALA A 57 3.38 11.41 -0.88
CA ALA A 57 2.37 11.27 0.17
C ALA A 57 2.90 11.79 1.51
N SER A 58 4.16 11.48 1.85
CA SER A 58 4.80 12.02 3.05
C SER A 58 4.91 13.54 3.01
N GLU A 59 5.27 14.12 1.86
CA GLU A 59 5.33 15.56 1.68
C GLU A 59 3.95 16.22 1.81
N ALA A 60 2.90 15.65 1.23
CA ALA A 60 1.54 16.16 1.36
C ALA A 60 1.10 16.21 2.84
N GLY A 61 1.33 15.14 3.60
CA GLY A 61 1.05 15.13 5.04
C GLY A 61 1.91 16.12 5.82
N LEU A 62 3.18 16.28 5.48
CA LEU A 62 4.08 17.27 6.09
C LEU A 62 3.59 18.70 5.85
N GLN A 63 3.06 19.01 4.67
CA GLN A 63 2.49 20.33 4.39
C GLN A 63 1.26 20.63 5.25
N ILE A 64 0.46 19.62 5.59
CA ILE A 64 -0.65 19.79 6.54
C ILE A 64 -0.12 20.11 7.94
N LEU A 65 0.92 19.42 8.42
CA LEU A 65 1.56 19.77 9.70
C LEU A 65 2.09 21.22 9.70
N LYS A 66 2.77 21.64 8.62
CA LYS A 66 3.29 22.99 8.47
C LYS A 66 2.20 24.07 8.48
N LYS A 67 0.99 23.74 8.03
CA LYS A 67 -0.20 24.61 8.08
C LYS A 67 -0.93 24.60 9.43
N GLY A 68 -0.35 23.94 10.44
CA GLY A 68 -0.93 23.87 11.78
C GLY A 68 -1.94 22.74 11.98
N GLY A 69 -2.03 21.79 11.03
CA GLY A 69 -2.75 20.54 11.24
C GLY A 69 -2.05 19.62 12.23
N ASN A 70 -2.78 18.69 12.79
CA ASN A 70 -2.25 17.68 13.71
C ASN A 70 -1.85 16.38 13.00
N ALA A 71 -1.39 15.38 13.77
CA ALA A 71 -0.95 14.09 13.23
C ALA A 71 -2.06 13.33 12.48
N ILE A 72 -3.31 13.46 12.93
CA ILE A 72 -4.47 12.82 12.28
C ILE A 72 -4.77 13.49 10.94
N ASP A 73 -4.73 14.81 10.86
CA ASP A 73 -4.91 15.56 9.62
C ASP A 73 -3.85 15.15 8.59
N ALA A 74 -2.58 15.07 9.03
CA ALA A 74 -1.47 14.63 8.19
C ALA A 74 -1.65 13.17 7.71
N ALA A 75 -2.07 12.27 8.61
CA ALA A 75 -2.31 10.86 8.27
C ALA A 75 -3.45 10.70 7.26
N ILE A 76 -4.55 11.43 7.41
CA ILE A 76 -5.69 11.42 6.48
C ILE A 76 -5.24 11.88 5.09
N THR A 77 -4.53 13.01 5.01
CA THR A 77 -4.01 13.52 3.74
C THR A 77 -3.05 12.52 3.09
N THR A 78 -2.13 11.96 3.87
CA THR A 78 -1.19 10.95 3.39
C THR A 78 -1.94 9.73 2.83
N ALA A 79 -2.98 9.25 3.53
CA ALA A 79 -3.77 8.10 3.10
C ALA A 79 -4.53 8.36 1.77
N PHE A 80 -5.16 9.53 1.62
CA PHE A 80 -5.82 9.89 0.36
C PHE A 80 -4.82 10.08 -0.79
N VAL A 81 -3.65 10.64 -0.53
CA VAL A 81 -2.60 10.75 -1.55
C VAL A 81 -2.06 9.38 -1.94
N LEU A 82 -1.84 8.47 -0.98
CA LEU A 82 -1.46 7.08 -1.28
C LEU A 82 -2.50 6.37 -2.14
N ALA A 83 -3.79 6.63 -1.93
CA ALA A 83 -4.86 6.07 -2.76
C ALA A 83 -4.77 6.47 -4.24
N VAL A 84 -4.10 7.58 -4.55
CA VAL A 84 -3.83 8.05 -5.91
C VAL A 84 -2.52 7.49 -6.46
N ILE A 85 -1.42 7.63 -5.69
CA ILE A 85 -0.07 7.39 -6.22
C ILE A 85 0.48 5.99 -5.92
N TYR A 86 -0.22 5.21 -5.09
CA TYR A 86 0.19 3.86 -4.70
C TYR A 86 -1.01 2.90 -4.62
N PRO A 87 -1.73 2.68 -5.74
CA PRO A 87 -2.99 1.95 -5.77
C PRO A 87 -2.89 0.48 -5.37
N SER A 88 -1.70 -0.13 -5.42
CA SER A 88 -1.47 -1.51 -4.98
C SER A 88 -1.65 -1.74 -3.48
N CYS A 89 -1.44 -0.69 -2.66
CA CYS A 89 -1.52 -0.80 -1.19
C CYS A 89 -2.33 0.33 -0.54
N GLY A 90 -2.56 1.45 -1.22
CA GLY A 90 -3.37 2.56 -0.73
C GLY A 90 -4.56 2.78 -1.67
N ASN A 91 -5.79 2.66 -1.19
CA ASN A 91 -6.95 2.95 -2.01
C ASN A 91 -8.19 3.24 -1.16
N ILE A 92 -9.15 3.97 -1.74
CA ILE A 92 -10.41 4.30 -1.07
C ILE A 92 -11.39 3.11 -1.03
N GLY A 93 -11.18 2.10 -1.87
CA GLY A 93 -11.95 0.85 -1.90
C GLY A 93 -11.40 -0.23 -0.96
N GLY A 94 -10.43 0.09 -0.13
CA GLY A 94 -9.75 -0.84 0.77
C GLY A 94 -10.20 -0.76 2.21
N GLU A 95 -9.26 -1.12 3.09
CA GLU A 95 -9.48 -1.31 4.51
C GLU A 95 -8.23 -0.97 5.33
N GLY A 96 -8.33 -0.99 6.64
CA GLY A 96 -7.18 -0.82 7.50
C GLY A 96 -7.50 -0.64 8.98
N PHE A 97 -6.45 -0.22 9.67
CA PHE A 97 -6.50 0.19 11.07
C PHE A 97 -5.79 1.53 11.23
N LEU A 98 -6.26 2.34 12.16
CA LEU A 98 -5.58 3.55 12.60
C LEU A 98 -5.35 3.45 14.10
N LEU A 99 -4.09 3.63 14.51
CA LEU A 99 -3.72 3.76 15.92
C LEU A 99 -3.38 5.21 16.19
N TYR A 100 -4.03 5.78 17.18
CA TYR A 100 -3.83 7.14 17.64
C TYR A 100 -3.27 7.13 19.07
N HIS A 101 -2.22 7.91 19.29
CA HIS A 101 -1.70 8.22 20.60
C HIS A 101 -1.68 9.73 20.79
N GLY A 102 -2.55 10.23 21.66
CA GLY A 102 -2.65 11.64 22.00
C GLY A 102 -1.52 12.11 22.91
N ASN A 103 -1.28 13.41 22.93
CA ASN A 103 -0.33 14.05 23.84
C ASN A 103 -0.80 13.97 25.33
N ASP A 104 -2.10 13.74 25.54
CA ASP A 104 -2.74 13.48 26.84
C ASP A 104 -2.57 12.01 27.31
N GLY A 105 -1.87 11.20 26.52
CA GLY A 105 -1.66 9.77 26.75
C GLY A 105 -2.84 8.88 26.34
N LYS A 106 -3.93 9.46 25.80
CA LYS A 106 -5.05 8.69 25.29
C LYS A 106 -4.64 7.86 24.08
N VAL A 107 -4.97 6.56 24.11
CA VAL A 107 -4.76 5.64 23.00
C VAL A 107 -6.12 5.23 22.43
N ALA A 108 -6.25 5.30 21.12
CA ALA A 108 -7.45 4.85 20.41
C ALA A 108 -7.05 3.99 19.19
N ALA A 109 -7.86 2.99 18.90
CA ALA A 109 -7.73 2.17 17.69
C ALA A 109 -9.03 2.27 16.89
N ILE A 110 -8.94 2.66 15.63
CA ILE A 110 -10.08 2.66 14.70
C ILE A 110 -9.89 1.48 13.76
N ASP A 111 -10.86 0.57 13.78
CA ASP A 111 -10.93 -0.59 12.91
C ASP A 111 -11.90 -0.28 11.77
N PHE A 112 -11.35 -0.23 10.56
CA PHE A 112 -12.13 -0.05 9.33
C PHE A 112 -11.83 -1.17 8.33
N ARG A 113 -11.72 -2.40 8.86
CA ARG A 113 -11.59 -3.61 8.05
C ARG A 113 -12.82 -3.81 7.17
N LEU A 114 -12.61 -4.47 6.04
CA LEU A 114 -13.68 -4.91 5.15
C LEU A 114 -14.69 -5.76 5.91
N LYS A 115 -15.94 -5.67 5.51
CA LYS A 115 -17.01 -6.56 5.95
C LYS A 115 -17.55 -7.35 4.78
N ALA A 116 -17.95 -8.59 5.03
CA ALA A 116 -18.66 -9.37 4.02
C ALA A 116 -20.02 -8.74 3.74
N PRO A 117 -20.49 -8.70 2.47
CA PRO A 117 -21.88 -8.39 2.14
C PRO A 117 -22.85 -9.32 2.87
N ALA A 118 -24.05 -8.84 3.19
CA ALA A 118 -25.05 -9.61 3.95
C ALA A 118 -25.46 -10.92 3.25
N ALA A 119 -25.38 -10.96 1.92
CA ALA A 119 -25.74 -12.15 1.13
C ALA A 119 -24.64 -13.24 1.12
N VAL A 120 -23.49 -13.03 1.76
CA VAL A 120 -22.43 -14.06 1.84
C VAL A 120 -22.88 -15.23 2.71
N THR A 121 -22.77 -16.43 2.18
CA THR A 121 -23.04 -17.68 2.88
C THR A 121 -21.76 -18.51 3.05
N PRO A 122 -21.71 -19.48 4.01
CA PRO A 122 -20.55 -20.36 4.16
C PRO A 122 -20.18 -21.14 2.89
N GLY A 123 -21.18 -21.41 2.04
CA GLY A 123 -21.00 -22.17 0.78
C GLY A 123 -20.71 -21.33 -0.45
N ILE A 124 -20.58 -20.01 -0.35
CA ILE A 124 -20.47 -19.12 -1.53
C ILE A 124 -19.28 -19.45 -2.44
N PHE A 125 -18.29 -20.11 -1.92
CA PHE A 125 -17.10 -20.56 -2.65
C PHE A 125 -17.07 -22.08 -2.91
N LEU A 126 -18.21 -22.75 -2.80
CA LEU A 126 -18.37 -24.16 -3.20
C LEU A 126 -18.95 -24.23 -4.61
N ASP A 127 -18.44 -25.15 -5.42
CA ASP A 127 -19.07 -25.53 -6.68
C ASP A 127 -20.30 -26.42 -6.46
N GLU A 128 -21.00 -26.79 -7.53
CA GLU A 128 -22.19 -27.63 -7.46
C GLU A 128 -21.91 -29.02 -6.85
N ALA A 129 -20.67 -29.50 -6.89
CA ALA A 129 -20.22 -30.75 -6.26
C ALA A 129 -19.82 -30.58 -4.78
N GLY A 130 -19.94 -29.34 -4.23
CA GLY A 130 -19.53 -29.02 -2.86
C GLY A 130 -18.01 -28.87 -2.68
N LYS A 131 -17.24 -28.79 -3.76
CA LYS A 131 -15.80 -28.61 -3.70
C LYS A 131 -15.46 -27.13 -3.54
N ASP A 132 -14.55 -26.84 -2.62
CA ASP A 132 -14.05 -25.47 -2.37
C ASP A 132 -13.12 -25.02 -3.51
N TRP A 133 -13.64 -24.15 -4.41
CA TRP A 133 -12.87 -23.67 -5.55
C TRP A 133 -11.78 -22.65 -5.19
N ARG A 134 -11.72 -22.15 -3.93
CA ARG A 134 -10.57 -21.38 -3.42
C ARG A 134 -9.30 -22.23 -3.40
N LYS A 135 -9.44 -23.55 -3.32
CA LYS A 135 -8.36 -24.53 -3.35
C LYS A 135 -8.14 -25.14 -4.72
N SER A 136 -8.86 -24.67 -5.73
CA SER A 136 -8.75 -25.20 -7.09
C SER A 136 -7.45 -24.75 -7.71
N SER A 137 -6.71 -25.68 -8.31
CA SER A 137 -5.59 -25.44 -9.21
C SER A 137 -6.03 -25.17 -10.66
N VAL A 138 -7.32 -25.04 -10.91
CA VAL A 138 -7.86 -24.77 -12.24
C VAL A 138 -7.50 -23.35 -12.63
N GLU A 139 -6.79 -23.21 -13.73
CA GLU A 139 -6.36 -21.94 -14.29
C GLU A 139 -7.56 -21.02 -14.55
N GLY A 140 -7.55 -19.83 -13.97
CA GLY A 140 -8.63 -18.83 -14.10
C GLY A 140 -9.68 -18.82 -12.99
N LEU A 141 -9.65 -19.74 -12.02
CA LEU A 141 -10.57 -19.78 -10.88
C LEU A 141 -9.85 -19.38 -9.58
N HIS A 142 -9.46 -18.11 -9.45
CA HIS A 142 -8.96 -17.58 -8.19
C HIS A 142 -10.05 -16.78 -7.47
N VAL A 143 -10.20 -17.00 -6.17
CA VAL A 143 -11.11 -16.22 -5.31
C VAL A 143 -10.84 -14.75 -5.44
N THR A 144 -9.56 -14.36 -5.54
CA THR A 144 -9.14 -12.96 -5.70
C THR A 144 -9.67 -12.29 -6.97
N ASP A 145 -10.04 -13.08 -7.97
CA ASP A 145 -10.57 -12.58 -9.25
C ASP A 145 -12.10 -12.61 -9.30
N SER A 146 -12.74 -13.15 -8.25
CA SER A 146 -14.19 -13.28 -8.19
C SER A 146 -14.84 -12.03 -7.61
N PRO A 147 -15.89 -11.49 -8.27
CA PRO A 147 -16.71 -10.42 -7.71
C PRO A 147 -17.43 -10.82 -6.41
N LEU A 148 -17.56 -12.12 -6.13
CA LEU A 148 -18.13 -12.63 -4.86
C LEU A 148 -17.20 -12.43 -3.67
N ALA A 149 -15.89 -12.23 -3.90
CA ALA A 149 -14.91 -12.00 -2.85
C ALA A 149 -14.76 -10.53 -2.47
N ILE A 150 -15.50 -9.62 -3.12
CA ILE A 150 -15.42 -8.18 -2.83
C ILE A 150 -16.05 -7.90 -1.47
N GLY A 151 -15.27 -7.38 -0.54
CA GLY A 151 -15.75 -6.90 0.75
C GLY A 151 -16.21 -5.45 0.69
N ILE A 152 -17.08 -5.06 1.61
CA ILE A 152 -17.56 -3.69 1.79
C ILE A 152 -16.38 -2.81 2.24
N PRO A 153 -16.01 -1.78 1.48
CA PRO A 153 -14.81 -0.96 1.76
C PRO A 153 -14.95 -0.15 3.06
N GLY A 154 -13.84 -0.02 3.80
CA GLY A 154 -13.83 0.69 5.07
C GLY A 154 -12.99 1.96 5.12
N THR A 155 -12.07 2.17 4.18
CA THR A 155 -11.07 3.26 4.25
C THR A 155 -11.70 4.64 4.46
N VAL A 156 -12.70 5.01 3.65
CA VAL A 156 -13.32 6.35 3.75
C VAL A 156 -14.01 6.54 5.10
N ALA A 157 -14.73 5.53 5.61
CA ALA A 157 -15.38 5.60 6.90
C ALA A 157 -14.37 5.68 8.06
N GLY A 158 -13.27 4.93 7.98
CA GLY A 158 -12.21 4.98 9.00
C GLY A 158 -11.54 6.34 9.07
N LEU A 159 -11.17 6.90 7.93
CA LEU A 159 -10.57 8.24 7.85
C LEU A 159 -11.55 9.33 8.30
N ALA A 160 -12.83 9.23 7.92
CA ALA A 160 -13.86 10.16 8.35
C ALA A 160 -14.13 10.07 9.86
N MET A 161 -14.13 8.86 10.44
CA MET A 161 -14.23 8.69 11.89
C MET A 161 -13.04 9.31 12.62
N ALA A 162 -11.81 9.08 12.13
CA ALA A 162 -10.60 9.66 12.69
C ALA A 162 -10.65 11.19 12.63
N HIS A 163 -11.10 11.75 11.50
CA HIS A 163 -11.27 13.19 11.33
C HIS A 163 -12.26 13.78 12.33
N ARG A 164 -13.48 13.20 12.44
CA ARG A 164 -14.50 13.72 13.37
C ARG A 164 -14.06 13.70 14.83
N LYS A 165 -13.23 12.73 15.24
CA LYS A 165 -12.81 12.56 16.63
C LYS A 165 -11.54 13.33 16.98
N TYR A 166 -10.61 13.42 16.07
CA TYR A 166 -9.25 13.85 16.37
C TYR A 166 -8.69 14.85 15.34
N GLY A 167 -9.37 15.09 14.21
CA GLY A 167 -8.96 16.06 13.21
C GLY A 167 -9.16 17.50 13.69
N SER A 168 -8.36 18.42 13.14
CA SER A 168 -8.42 19.84 13.43
C SER A 168 -8.60 20.73 12.19
N ARG A 169 -8.30 20.20 11.00
CA ARG A 169 -8.42 20.92 9.74
C ARG A 169 -9.71 20.54 9.00
N PRO A 170 -10.24 21.41 8.14
CA PRO A 170 -11.41 21.09 7.32
C PRO A 170 -11.18 19.86 6.46
N TRP A 171 -12.16 18.95 6.40
CA TRP A 171 -12.11 17.71 5.61
C TRP A 171 -11.70 17.95 4.16
N ALA A 172 -12.28 18.98 3.53
CA ALA A 172 -12.01 19.31 2.15
C ALA A 172 -10.54 19.68 1.90
N GLU A 173 -9.88 20.34 2.86
CA GLU A 173 -8.46 20.71 2.77
C GLU A 173 -7.58 19.44 2.80
N LEU A 174 -7.95 18.43 3.57
CA LEU A 174 -7.17 17.20 3.72
C LEU A 174 -7.20 16.33 2.47
N ILE A 175 -8.28 16.39 1.67
CA ILE A 175 -8.41 15.61 0.43
C ILE A 175 -7.84 16.36 -0.77
N ASP A 176 -7.77 17.68 -0.74
CA ASP A 176 -7.35 18.52 -1.85
C ASP A 176 -6.02 18.12 -2.50
N PRO A 177 -4.95 17.73 -1.78
CA PRO A 177 -3.72 17.26 -2.41
C PRO A 177 -3.93 16.01 -3.27
N ALA A 178 -4.78 15.08 -2.84
CA ALA A 178 -5.09 13.87 -3.59
C ALA A 178 -5.92 14.19 -4.85
N VAL A 179 -6.90 15.10 -4.74
CA VAL A 179 -7.66 15.58 -5.91
C VAL A 179 -6.72 16.16 -6.96
N ARG A 180 -5.82 17.07 -6.57
CA ARG A 180 -4.88 17.69 -7.50
C ARG A 180 -3.95 16.68 -8.17
N LEU A 181 -3.42 15.71 -7.44
CA LEU A 181 -2.56 14.68 -8.01
C LEU A 181 -3.31 13.76 -8.98
N ALA A 182 -4.55 13.40 -8.67
CA ALA A 182 -5.37 12.60 -9.56
C ALA A 182 -5.75 13.36 -10.84
N GLU A 183 -6.10 14.65 -10.74
CA GLU A 183 -6.55 15.48 -11.86
C GLU A 183 -5.39 15.91 -12.76
N ASN A 184 -4.33 16.50 -12.16
CA ASN A 184 -3.20 17.05 -12.91
C ASN A 184 -2.18 15.98 -13.28
N GLY A 185 -2.23 14.84 -12.61
CA GLY A 185 -1.27 13.74 -12.73
C GLY A 185 -0.04 13.90 -11.84
N PHE A 186 0.71 12.82 -11.76
CA PHE A 186 1.95 12.76 -11.01
C PHE A 186 2.97 11.89 -11.77
N PRO A 187 4.28 12.09 -11.57
CA PRO A 187 5.29 11.26 -12.20
C PRO A 187 5.25 9.84 -11.63
N VAL A 188 5.16 8.85 -12.51
CA VAL A 188 5.20 7.43 -12.13
C VAL A 188 6.56 7.12 -11.49
N SER A 189 6.55 6.57 -10.28
CA SER A 189 7.77 6.14 -9.61
C SER A 189 8.32 4.84 -10.21
N ALA A 190 9.62 4.56 -10.03
CA ALA A 190 10.23 3.32 -10.49
C ALA A 190 9.57 2.07 -9.87
N SER A 191 9.12 2.15 -8.60
CA SER A 191 8.38 1.06 -7.96
C SER A 191 7.02 0.84 -8.61
N LEU A 192 6.26 1.91 -8.85
CA LEU A 192 4.95 1.82 -9.50
C LEU A 192 5.06 1.31 -10.93
N HIS A 193 6.04 1.79 -11.72
CA HIS A 193 6.32 1.25 -13.05
C HIS A 193 6.57 -0.26 -13.00
N LYS A 194 7.44 -0.72 -12.11
CA LYS A 194 7.74 -2.15 -11.94
C LYS A 194 6.48 -2.96 -11.61
N GLU A 195 5.61 -2.46 -10.74
CA GLU A 195 4.34 -3.10 -10.40
C GLU A 195 3.37 -3.14 -11.58
N MET A 196 3.27 -2.04 -12.35
CA MET A 196 2.46 -2.00 -13.57
C MET A 196 2.94 -3.00 -14.62
N VAL A 197 4.26 -3.11 -14.81
CA VAL A 197 4.86 -4.12 -15.73
C VAL A 197 4.51 -5.53 -15.27
N ALA A 198 4.69 -5.84 -13.99
CA ALA A 198 4.38 -7.16 -13.43
C ALA A 198 2.89 -7.50 -13.55
N SER A 199 2.01 -6.51 -13.44
CA SER A 199 0.55 -6.70 -13.46
C SER A 199 -0.08 -6.52 -14.85
N ARG A 200 0.70 -6.17 -15.88
CA ARG A 200 0.17 -5.82 -17.21
C ARG A 200 -0.73 -6.89 -17.81
N GLN A 201 -0.31 -8.15 -17.75
CA GLN A 201 -1.10 -9.26 -18.30
C GLN A 201 -2.43 -9.43 -17.55
N TYR A 202 -2.44 -9.15 -16.25
CA TYR A 202 -3.65 -9.14 -15.45
C TYR A 202 -4.58 -7.99 -15.84
N PHE A 203 -4.04 -6.78 -16.06
CA PHE A 203 -4.83 -5.63 -16.49
C PHE A 203 -5.51 -5.86 -17.84
N LEU A 204 -4.85 -6.54 -18.77
CA LEU A 204 -5.39 -6.85 -20.09
C LEU A 204 -6.60 -7.81 -20.05
N LYS A 205 -6.80 -8.57 -18.96
CA LYS A 205 -7.99 -9.42 -18.80
C LYS A 205 -9.28 -8.63 -18.56
N TYR A 206 -9.17 -7.39 -18.06
CA TYR A 206 -10.32 -6.60 -17.61
C TYR A 206 -10.34 -5.24 -18.30
N PRO A 207 -11.36 -4.93 -19.13
CA PRO A 207 -11.42 -3.67 -19.89
C PRO A 207 -11.33 -2.41 -19.02
N SER A 208 -11.89 -2.44 -17.80
CA SER A 208 -11.79 -1.34 -16.85
C SER A 208 -10.37 -1.12 -16.34
N ALA A 209 -9.65 -2.20 -16.03
CA ALA A 209 -8.26 -2.12 -15.60
C ALA A 209 -7.34 -1.69 -16.76
N THR A 210 -7.55 -2.21 -17.97
CA THR A 210 -6.84 -1.77 -19.17
C THR A 210 -6.95 -0.26 -19.34
N ARG A 211 -8.19 0.26 -19.33
CA ARG A 211 -8.44 1.70 -19.50
C ARG A 211 -7.80 2.55 -18.41
N PHE A 212 -7.72 2.04 -17.19
CA PHE A 212 -7.24 2.79 -16.05
C PHE A 212 -5.71 2.76 -15.91
N PHE A 213 -5.09 1.58 -16.07
CA PHE A 213 -3.68 1.37 -15.77
C PHE A 213 -2.76 1.40 -16.99
N LEU A 214 -3.30 1.28 -18.20
CA LEU A 214 -2.49 1.22 -19.42
C LEU A 214 -2.76 2.46 -20.30
N LYS A 215 -1.78 2.77 -21.15
CA LYS A 215 -1.93 3.74 -22.22
C LYS A 215 -2.80 3.16 -23.35
N ASN A 216 -3.27 4.00 -24.28
CA ASN A 216 -4.14 3.59 -25.36
C ASN A 216 -3.56 2.50 -26.27
N ASP A 217 -2.24 2.42 -26.35
CA ASP A 217 -1.50 1.38 -27.08
C ASP A 217 -1.31 0.07 -26.28
N GLY A 218 -1.86 -0.01 -25.06
CA GLY A 218 -1.75 -1.15 -24.18
C GLY A 218 -0.38 -1.27 -23.47
N THR A 219 0.47 -0.25 -23.55
CA THR A 219 1.71 -0.18 -22.78
C THR A 219 1.49 0.41 -21.39
N VAL A 220 2.43 0.13 -20.48
CA VAL A 220 2.45 0.76 -19.14
C VAL A 220 3.09 2.14 -19.21
N TYR A 221 2.84 2.97 -18.21
CA TYR A 221 3.52 4.26 -18.03
C TYR A 221 4.96 4.02 -17.60
N GLU A 222 5.92 4.71 -18.23
CA GLU A 222 7.33 4.66 -17.88
C GLU A 222 7.63 5.48 -16.61
N THR A 223 8.77 5.19 -15.96
CA THR A 223 9.24 5.99 -14.82
C THR A 223 9.41 7.45 -15.22
N GLY A 224 8.76 8.35 -14.49
CA GLY A 224 8.76 9.79 -14.77
C GLY A 224 7.64 10.27 -15.69
N GLU A 225 6.96 9.38 -16.43
CA GLU A 225 5.77 9.76 -17.20
C GLU A 225 4.65 10.23 -16.28
N ILE A 226 3.86 11.19 -16.73
CA ILE A 226 2.74 11.74 -15.96
C ILE A 226 1.51 10.86 -16.13
N TRP A 227 1.06 10.25 -15.04
CA TRP A 227 -0.19 9.49 -15.01
C TRP A 227 -1.32 10.28 -14.37
N LYS A 228 -2.41 10.45 -15.11
CA LYS A 228 -3.64 11.13 -14.66
C LYS A 228 -4.74 10.12 -14.41
N GLN A 229 -5.59 10.41 -13.42
CA GLN A 229 -6.69 9.54 -13.00
C GLN A 229 -8.00 10.36 -12.88
N PRO A 230 -8.59 10.80 -14.01
CA PRO A 230 -9.73 11.73 -13.99
C PRO A 230 -10.95 11.15 -13.28
N ASP A 231 -11.28 9.88 -13.47
CA ASP A 231 -12.42 9.21 -12.81
C ASP A 231 -12.23 9.17 -11.28
N LEU A 232 -10.99 8.97 -10.81
CA LEU A 232 -10.66 9.02 -9.38
C LEU A 232 -10.69 10.45 -8.85
N ALA A 233 -10.20 11.42 -9.63
CA ALA A 233 -10.29 12.84 -9.28
C ALA A 233 -11.73 13.28 -9.04
N ASP A 234 -12.65 12.90 -9.93
CA ASP A 234 -14.08 13.21 -9.80
C ASP A 234 -14.71 12.53 -8.58
N THR A 235 -14.30 11.30 -8.29
CA THR A 235 -14.74 10.58 -7.09
C THR A 235 -14.25 11.28 -5.82
N LEU A 236 -12.97 11.66 -5.77
CA LEU A 236 -12.38 12.38 -4.64
C LEU A 236 -13.01 13.77 -4.46
N LYS A 237 -13.32 14.50 -5.53
CA LYS A 237 -14.06 15.78 -5.48
C LYS A 237 -15.44 15.61 -4.85
N ARG A 238 -16.16 14.54 -5.20
CA ARG A 238 -17.48 14.26 -4.60
C ARG A 238 -17.34 13.96 -3.09
N ILE A 239 -16.35 13.14 -2.71
CA ILE A 239 -16.06 12.83 -1.29
C ILE A 239 -15.59 14.08 -0.55
N GLN A 240 -14.77 14.91 -1.17
CA GLN A 240 -14.31 16.18 -0.62
C GLN A 240 -15.47 17.12 -0.28
N LYS A 241 -16.44 17.22 -1.19
CA LYS A 241 -17.59 18.13 -1.07
C LYS A 241 -18.66 17.59 -0.11
N ASN A 242 -18.99 16.31 -0.20
CA ASN A 242 -20.17 15.73 0.44
C ASN A 242 -19.81 14.81 1.62
N GLY A 243 -18.52 14.64 1.94
CA GLY A 243 -18.06 13.81 3.05
C GLY A 243 -18.20 12.31 2.81
N GLU A 244 -18.16 11.56 3.92
CA GLU A 244 -18.27 10.10 3.95
C GLU A 244 -19.55 9.57 3.29
N ALA A 245 -20.67 10.30 3.46
CA ALA A 245 -21.97 9.89 2.94
C ALA A 245 -21.97 9.70 1.42
N GLU A 246 -21.16 10.47 0.68
CA GLU A 246 -21.01 10.31 -0.78
C GLU A 246 -20.52 8.92 -1.16
N PHE A 247 -19.57 8.36 -0.42
CA PHE A 247 -18.99 7.06 -0.72
C PHE A 247 -19.94 5.90 -0.40
N TYR A 248 -20.78 6.03 0.64
CA TYR A 248 -21.62 4.94 1.13
C TYR A 248 -23.08 5.03 0.72
N SER A 249 -23.57 6.21 0.33
CA SER A 249 -24.99 6.41 -0.04
C SER A 249 -25.20 7.42 -1.17
N GLY A 250 -24.16 8.08 -1.65
CA GLY A 250 -24.25 9.03 -2.76
C GLY A 250 -23.98 8.40 -4.13
N LYS A 251 -23.64 9.26 -5.10
CA LYS A 251 -23.36 8.85 -6.48
C LYS A 251 -22.22 7.82 -6.58
N THR A 252 -21.22 7.93 -5.73
CA THR A 252 -20.10 6.98 -5.69
C THR A 252 -20.59 5.58 -5.28
N ALA A 253 -21.47 5.46 -4.30
CA ALA A 253 -22.07 4.18 -3.93
C ALA A 253 -22.86 3.54 -5.08
N GLU A 254 -23.66 4.33 -5.79
CA GLU A 254 -24.40 3.87 -6.97
C GLU A 254 -23.46 3.30 -8.05
N LEU A 255 -22.36 4.01 -8.35
CA LEU A 255 -21.37 3.59 -9.34
C LEU A 255 -20.65 2.29 -8.91
N ILE A 256 -20.29 2.16 -7.64
CA ILE A 256 -19.68 0.94 -7.09
C ILE A 256 -20.63 -0.25 -7.27
N ILE A 257 -21.89 -0.11 -6.86
CA ILE A 257 -22.86 -1.20 -6.94
C ILE A 257 -23.18 -1.55 -8.40
N ALA A 258 -23.30 -0.56 -9.28
CA ALA A 258 -23.50 -0.82 -10.71
C ALA A 258 -22.33 -1.62 -11.32
N ALA A 259 -21.10 -1.28 -10.96
CA ALA A 259 -19.91 -2.03 -11.41
C ALA A 259 -19.90 -3.46 -10.85
N ILE A 260 -20.12 -3.63 -9.55
CA ILE A 260 -20.14 -4.94 -8.89
C ILE A 260 -21.22 -5.86 -9.51
N ARG A 261 -22.43 -5.36 -9.72
CA ARG A 261 -23.53 -6.11 -10.35
C ARG A 261 -23.20 -6.53 -11.77
N ARG A 262 -22.57 -5.64 -12.55
CA ARG A 262 -22.16 -5.96 -13.95
C ARG A 262 -21.31 -7.21 -14.04
N TYR A 263 -20.48 -7.45 -13.04
CA TYR A 263 -19.57 -8.60 -12.98
C TYR A 263 -20.10 -9.75 -12.12
N GLY A 264 -21.38 -9.74 -11.72
CA GLY A 264 -22.00 -10.83 -10.95
C GLY A 264 -21.71 -10.82 -9.46
N GLY A 265 -21.24 -9.72 -8.89
CA GLY A 265 -21.06 -9.59 -7.45
C GLY A 265 -22.38 -9.37 -6.70
N ILE A 266 -22.37 -9.62 -5.41
CA ILE A 266 -23.57 -9.73 -4.55
C ILE A 266 -23.77 -8.55 -3.60
N MET A 267 -22.80 -7.64 -3.53
CA MET A 267 -22.91 -6.45 -2.66
C MET A 267 -24.08 -5.57 -3.09
N THR A 268 -24.79 -5.05 -2.10
CA THR A 268 -25.95 -4.18 -2.28
C THR A 268 -25.66 -2.75 -1.82
N ILE A 269 -26.52 -1.81 -2.21
CA ILE A 269 -26.44 -0.43 -1.72
C ILE A 269 -26.66 -0.37 -0.19
N GLU A 270 -27.47 -1.27 0.35
CA GLU A 270 -27.73 -1.35 1.79
C GLU A 270 -26.50 -1.85 2.57
N ASP A 271 -25.70 -2.74 1.97
CA ASP A 271 -24.42 -3.15 2.55
C ASP A 271 -23.48 -1.96 2.73
N LEU A 272 -23.37 -1.10 1.69
CA LEU A 272 -22.60 0.14 1.78
C LEU A 272 -23.17 1.08 2.83
N LYS A 273 -24.46 1.40 2.80
CA LYS A 273 -25.13 2.31 3.74
C LYS A 273 -24.99 1.88 5.19
N ASN A 274 -24.94 0.58 5.45
CA ASN A 274 -24.85 0.00 6.77
C ASN A 274 -23.40 -0.19 7.26
N TYR A 275 -22.39 0.08 6.43
CA TYR A 275 -21.01 -0.02 6.88
C TYR A 275 -20.68 1.05 7.94
N ARG A 276 -19.97 0.65 8.96
CA ARG A 276 -19.45 1.54 10.02
C ARG A 276 -18.03 1.09 10.40
N ALA A 277 -17.11 2.04 10.47
CA ALA A 277 -15.85 1.85 11.19
C ALA A 277 -16.12 1.73 12.69
N ILE A 278 -15.26 1.03 13.41
CA ILE A 278 -15.45 0.72 14.83
C ILE A 278 -14.25 1.25 15.62
N GLU A 279 -14.50 2.05 16.65
CA GLU A 279 -13.46 2.35 17.62
C GLU A 279 -13.35 1.19 18.61
N ARG A 280 -12.16 0.65 18.74
CA ARG A 280 -11.85 -0.39 19.71
C ARG A 280 -11.09 0.20 20.89
N PRO A 281 -11.33 -0.27 22.11
CA PRO A 281 -10.52 0.14 23.24
C PRO A 281 -9.07 -0.25 22.99
N GLY A 282 -8.16 0.71 23.05
CA GLY A 282 -6.72 0.48 22.92
C GLY A 282 -6.24 -0.39 24.09
N LYS A 283 -5.87 -1.64 23.83
CA LYS A 283 -5.14 -2.42 24.83
C LYS A 283 -3.68 -1.98 24.80
N THR A 284 -3.23 -1.36 25.87
CA THR A 284 -1.87 -0.82 26.03
C THR A 284 -0.78 -1.87 26.24
N THR A 285 -1.10 -3.16 26.17
CA THR A 285 -0.17 -4.27 26.38
C THR A 285 0.84 -4.42 25.24
N GLY A 286 1.81 -3.54 25.17
CA GLY A 286 2.94 -3.64 24.21
C GLY A 286 3.40 -2.28 23.68
N VAL A 287 2.51 -1.37 23.36
CA VAL A 287 2.86 -0.04 22.82
C VAL A 287 3.47 0.84 23.92
N SER A 288 3.04 0.68 25.18
CA SER A 288 3.56 1.45 26.31
C SER A 288 5.06 1.24 26.59
N LYS A 289 5.65 0.13 26.14
CA LYS A 289 7.10 -0.12 26.25
C LYS A 289 7.92 0.70 25.25
N PHE A 290 7.30 1.20 24.17
CA PHE A 290 7.96 1.99 23.14
C PHE A 290 7.62 3.47 23.17
N VAL A 291 6.70 3.89 24.06
CA VAL A 291 6.42 5.31 24.26
C VAL A 291 7.37 5.85 25.31
N PRO A 292 8.28 6.77 24.96
CA PRO A 292 9.19 7.39 25.90
C PRO A 292 8.43 8.04 27.05
N LYS A 293 8.89 7.81 28.30
CA LYS A 293 8.19 8.31 29.51
C LYS A 293 8.31 9.82 29.70
N ASN A 294 9.22 10.47 29.00
CA ASN A 294 9.38 11.92 29.05
C ASN A 294 9.53 12.55 27.65
N ILE A 295 9.35 13.86 27.54
CA ILE A 295 9.39 14.59 26.27
C ILE A 295 10.79 14.58 25.63
N GLU A 296 11.87 14.49 26.40
CA GLU A 296 13.23 14.43 25.86
C GLU A 296 13.54 13.07 25.24
N GLU A 297 13.08 11.99 25.84
CA GLU A 297 13.14 10.66 25.22
C GLU A 297 12.23 10.54 24.00
N LYS A 298 11.05 11.23 24.00
CA LYS A 298 10.12 11.27 22.84
C LYS A 298 10.76 11.84 21.58
N ARG A 299 11.81 12.66 21.71
CA ARG A 299 12.56 13.22 20.56
C ARG A 299 13.50 12.21 19.88
N LYS A 300 13.73 11.04 20.49
CA LYS A 300 14.67 10.00 20.01
C LYS A 300 14.00 8.75 19.46
N VAL A 301 12.69 8.74 19.22
CA VAL A 301 12.04 7.58 18.62
C VAL A 301 12.50 7.46 17.18
N LEU A 302 13.41 6.54 16.98
CA LEU A 302 13.86 6.07 15.68
C LEU A 302 12.77 5.21 15.04
N ILE A 303 12.22 5.67 13.92
CA ILE A 303 11.42 4.84 13.04
C ILE A 303 12.40 4.06 12.16
N ARG A 304 12.51 2.77 12.42
CA ARG A 304 13.21 1.83 11.53
C ARG A 304 12.30 1.42 10.38
#